data_336f5a9b5c9c1ab473a5394aa3acb7bb
#
_entry.id   336f5a9b5c9c1ab473a5394aa3acb7bb
#
_cell.length_a   1.000
_cell.length_b   1.000
_cell.length_c   1.000
_cell.angle_alpha   90.00
_cell.angle_beta   90.00
_cell.angle_gamma   90.00
#
_symmetry.space_group_name_H-M   'P 1'
#
loop_
_entity.id
_entity.type
_entity.pdbx_description
1 polymer ?
#
loop_
_entity_poly.entity_id
_entity_poly.type
_entity_poly.pdbx_seq_one_letter_code
_entity_poly.pdbx_strand_id
1 'polypeptide(L)'
;MKLVHLLAAASIAFTAPVAAKEPSRIAASAVAAADRPAEARELDSSRKPAEVIDWLGIKPGMTVADLVSGTGYWAEIMAHVVGPKGSVIAYEPNQFYNDEKGAALWAGIAKRTPGVSLVRYPFEAFAPPANKFDAALINMSYHDLYWESEKYKIPRTDPDTYVRALYAAMKPGGVVGVIDHVAAPGDTRATVEKLHRINPAVVRADFERAGFRLAGTSNLLANPADDHSKLVFDPSIRGKTDRFMMKFVKPR
;
A
#
# COMPACT_ATOMS: atom_id res chain seq x y z
N MET A 1 -7.01 50.50 49.98
CA MET A 1 -6.99 49.86 48.67
C MET A 1 -6.60 48.39 48.89
N LYS A 2 -7.53 47.47 48.78
CA LYS A 2 -7.28 46.01 48.92
C LYS A 2 -7.17 45.42 47.51
N LEU A 3 -6.01 44.88 47.21
CA LEU A 3 -5.74 44.20 45.91
C LEU A 3 -6.32 42.79 45.98
N VAL A 4 -7.29 42.48 45.15
CA VAL A 4 -7.86 41.14 45.00
C VAL A 4 -7.08 40.42 43.87
N HIS A 5 -6.34 39.37 44.22
CA HIS A 5 -5.68 38.49 43.24
C HIS A 5 -6.69 37.46 42.74
N LEU A 6 -7.06 37.53 41.45
CA LEU A 6 -7.81 36.50 40.76
C LEU A 6 -6.84 35.38 40.34
N LEU A 7 -6.94 34.20 40.93
CA LEU A 7 -6.29 32.99 40.45
C LEU A 7 -7.14 32.39 39.31
N ALA A 8 -6.64 32.42 38.10
CA ALA A 8 -7.23 31.69 36.97
C ALA A 8 -6.76 30.23 37.05
N ALA A 9 -7.69 29.32 37.31
CA ALA A 9 -7.44 27.87 37.24
C ALA A 9 -7.48 27.43 35.76
N ALA A 10 -6.35 27.04 35.19
CA ALA A 10 -6.27 26.43 33.85
C ALA A 10 -6.70 24.95 33.96
N SER A 11 -7.86 24.62 33.39
CA SER A 11 -8.32 23.24 33.29
C SER A 11 -7.57 22.54 32.17
N ILE A 12 -6.68 21.59 32.49
CA ILE A 12 -6.03 20.71 31.51
C ILE A 12 -7.05 19.63 31.13
N ALA A 13 -7.60 19.73 29.93
CA ALA A 13 -8.45 18.70 29.36
C ALA A 13 -7.57 17.49 28.97
N PHE A 14 -7.65 16.41 29.73
CA PHE A 14 -7.11 15.11 29.34
C PHE A 14 -7.94 14.56 28.18
N THR A 15 -7.43 14.59 26.96
CA THR A 15 -8.00 13.81 25.85
C THR A 15 -7.67 12.35 26.08
N ALA A 16 -8.67 11.55 26.40
CA ALA A 16 -8.53 10.09 26.47
C ALA A 16 -8.07 9.56 25.11
N PRO A 17 -7.15 8.58 25.06
CA PRO A 17 -6.76 7.96 23.80
C PRO A 17 -8.00 7.33 23.14
N VAL A 18 -8.28 7.70 21.90
CA VAL A 18 -9.32 7.04 21.09
C VAL A 18 -8.88 5.59 20.94
N ALA A 19 -9.62 4.67 21.52
CA ALA A 19 -9.37 3.24 21.36
C ALA A 19 -9.36 2.90 19.87
N ALA A 20 -8.33 2.17 19.42
CA ALA A 20 -8.26 1.68 18.05
C ALA A 20 -9.51 0.82 17.76
N LYS A 21 -10.20 1.12 16.69
CA LYS A 21 -11.39 0.35 16.28
C LYS A 21 -10.95 -1.07 15.92
N GLU A 22 -11.59 -2.07 16.51
CA GLU A 22 -11.38 -3.47 16.16
C GLU A 22 -11.65 -3.70 14.66
N PRO A 23 -10.81 -4.51 13.98
CA PRO A 23 -11.04 -4.87 12.58
C PRO A 23 -12.39 -5.56 12.37
N SER A 24 -12.96 -5.39 11.19
CA SER A 24 -14.19 -6.10 10.82
C SER A 24 -13.98 -7.61 10.84
N ARG A 25 -15.06 -8.36 11.14
CA ARG A 25 -15.00 -9.83 11.12
C ARG A 25 -14.55 -10.38 9.76
N ILE A 26 -14.90 -9.72 8.67
CA ILE A 26 -14.51 -10.14 7.32
C ILE A 26 -13.00 -10.00 7.13
N ALA A 27 -12.44 -8.85 7.48
CA ALA A 27 -10.99 -8.63 7.38
C ALA A 27 -10.22 -9.57 8.32
N ALA A 28 -10.66 -9.73 9.58
CA ALA A 28 -10.04 -10.63 10.53
C ALA A 28 -10.09 -12.10 10.05
N SER A 29 -11.23 -12.56 9.51
CA SER A 29 -11.36 -13.92 8.96
C SER A 29 -10.48 -14.13 7.73
N ALA A 30 -10.34 -13.13 6.85
CA ALA A 30 -9.47 -13.21 5.68
C ALA A 30 -7.99 -13.34 6.08
N VAL A 31 -7.56 -12.60 7.09
CA VAL A 31 -6.20 -12.71 7.64
C VAL A 31 -5.96 -14.06 8.31
N ALA A 32 -6.96 -14.62 8.98
CA ALA A 32 -6.89 -15.92 9.66
C ALA A 32 -7.10 -17.12 8.73
N ALA A 33 -7.31 -16.92 7.41
CA ALA A 33 -7.61 -17.98 6.46
C ALA A 33 -6.56 -19.10 6.50
N ALA A 34 -7.00 -20.35 6.60
CA ALA A 34 -6.14 -21.51 6.93
C ALA A 34 -5.18 -21.88 5.78
N ASP A 35 -5.52 -21.54 4.56
CA ASP A 35 -4.74 -21.79 3.33
C ASP A 35 -3.60 -20.75 3.10
N ARG A 36 -3.53 -19.68 3.90
CA ARG A 36 -2.41 -18.72 3.84
C ARG A 36 -1.11 -19.37 4.32
N PRO A 37 0.01 -19.23 3.59
CA PRO A 37 1.32 -19.76 3.98
C PRO A 37 1.80 -19.23 5.34
N ALA A 38 2.56 -20.04 6.08
CA ALA A 38 3.12 -19.64 7.37
C ALA A 38 4.02 -18.42 7.24
N GLU A 39 4.86 -18.38 6.20
CA GLU A 39 5.78 -17.28 5.90
C GLU A 39 5.04 -15.95 5.64
N ALA A 40 3.86 -16.02 5.02
CA ALA A 40 3.02 -14.85 4.82
C ALA A 40 2.44 -14.33 6.14
N ARG A 41 2.04 -15.23 7.05
CA ARG A 41 1.49 -14.85 8.37
C ARG A 41 2.51 -14.20 9.29
N GLU A 42 3.80 -14.54 9.17
CA GLU A 42 4.88 -13.88 9.93
C GLU A 42 4.93 -12.37 9.68
N LEU A 43 4.45 -11.92 8.52
CA LEU A 43 4.41 -10.50 8.16
C LEU A 43 3.20 -9.74 8.75
N ASP A 44 2.19 -10.46 9.26
CA ASP A 44 0.92 -9.86 9.68
C ASP A 44 1.12 -8.84 10.82
N SER A 45 1.98 -9.13 11.78
CA SER A 45 2.26 -8.22 12.90
C SER A 45 2.81 -6.87 12.44
N SER A 46 3.67 -6.88 11.41
CA SER A 46 4.31 -5.67 10.88
C SER A 46 3.45 -4.96 9.82
N ARG A 47 2.51 -5.66 9.18
CA ARG A 47 1.67 -5.14 8.09
C ARG A 47 0.26 -4.77 8.51
N LYS A 48 -0.22 -5.29 9.65
CA LYS A 48 -1.56 -5.05 10.22
C LYS A 48 -2.67 -5.17 9.16
N PRO A 49 -2.75 -6.32 8.47
CA PRO A 49 -3.53 -6.41 7.24
C PRO A 49 -5.04 -6.23 7.43
N ALA A 50 -5.61 -6.66 8.53
CA ALA A 50 -7.04 -6.51 8.78
C ALA A 50 -7.44 -5.02 8.90
N GLU A 51 -6.65 -4.24 9.63
CA GLU A 51 -6.85 -2.81 9.81
C GLU A 51 -6.63 -2.05 8.48
N VAL A 52 -5.63 -2.45 7.69
CA VAL A 52 -5.36 -1.86 6.37
C VAL A 52 -6.53 -2.10 5.42
N ILE A 53 -7.04 -3.32 5.34
CA ILE A 53 -8.19 -3.70 4.51
C ILE A 53 -9.42 -2.87 4.88
N ASP A 54 -9.72 -2.75 6.17
CA ASP A 54 -10.86 -1.97 6.65
C ASP A 54 -10.68 -0.47 6.39
N TRP A 55 -9.47 0.03 6.56
CA TRP A 55 -9.17 1.43 6.28
C TRP A 55 -9.32 1.76 4.79
N LEU A 56 -8.92 0.86 3.90
CA LEU A 56 -9.15 1.00 2.47
C LEU A 56 -10.63 0.90 2.11
N GLY A 57 -11.40 0.17 2.89
CA GLY A 57 -12.82 -0.08 2.65
C GLY A 57 -13.07 -1.16 1.60
N ILE A 58 -12.18 -2.15 1.49
CA ILE A 58 -12.36 -3.30 0.60
C ILE A 58 -13.49 -4.17 1.14
N LYS A 59 -14.42 -4.57 0.25
CA LYS A 59 -15.67 -5.26 0.61
C LYS A 59 -15.94 -6.46 -0.29
N PRO A 60 -16.79 -7.39 0.16
CA PRO A 60 -17.27 -8.49 -0.68
C PRO A 60 -17.85 -8.00 -2.02
N GLY A 61 -17.53 -8.73 -3.08
CA GLY A 61 -18.00 -8.45 -4.44
C GLY A 61 -17.20 -7.43 -5.23
N MET A 62 -16.20 -6.76 -4.62
CA MET A 62 -15.35 -5.79 -5.33
C MET A 62 -14.39 -6.47 -6.31
N THR A 63 -14.02 -5.75 -7.37
CA THR A 63 -12.87 -6.04 -8.21
C THR A 63 -11.70 -5.18 -7.76
N VAL A 64 -10.62 -5.80 -7.31
CA VAL A 64 -9.47 -5.12 -6.67
C VAL A 64 -8.19 -5.39 -7.46
N ALA A 65 -7.33 -4.37 -7.59
CA ALA A 65 -5.98 -4.53 -8.11
C ALA A 65 -4.96 -4.57 -6.97
N ASP A 66 -4.07 -5.57 -6.99
CA ASP A 66 -2.84 -5.60 -6.20
C ASP A 66 -1.67 -5.22 -7.12
N LEU A 67 -1.10 -4.04 -6.91
CA LEU A 67 -0.13 -3.44 -7.82
C LEU A 67 1.29 -3.71 -7.35
N VAL A 68 2.14 -4.23 -8.25
CA VAL A 68 3.48 -4.73 -7.92
C VAL A 68 3.38 -5.73 -6.77
N SER A 69 2.63 -6.80 -7.05
CA SER A 69 2.06 -7.70 -6.03
C SER A 69 3.12 -8.55 -5.29
N GLY A 70 4.32 -8.69 -5.88
CA GLY A 70 5.45 -9.40 -5.28
C GLY A 70 5.12 -10.86 -4.97
N THR A 71 5.09 -11.20 -3.70
CA THR A 71 4.78 -12.56 -3.23
C THR A 71 3.28 -12.88 -3.18
N GLY A 72 2.40 -11.98 -3.62
CA GLY A 72 0.96 -12.18 -3.58
C GLY A 72 0.32 -12.06 -2.20
N TYR A 73 1.06 -11.56 -1.21
CA TYR A 73 0.58 -11.43 0.18
C TYR A 73 -0.76 -10.70 0.28
N TRP A 74 -0.87 -9.53 -0.36
CA TRP A 74 -2.10 -8.75 -0.33
C TRP A 74 -3.17 -9.34 -1.23
N ALA A 75 -2.77 -9.89 -2.39
CA ALA A 75 -3.70 -10.52 -3.32
C ALA A 75 -4.51 -11.64 -2.66
N GLU A 76 -3.87 -12.52 -1.90
CA GLU A 76 -4.55 -13.62 -1.20
C GLU A 76 -5.51 -13.11 -0.12
N ILE A 77 -5.08 -12.17 0.73
CA ILE A 77 -5.96 -11.60 1.77
C ILE A 77 -7.16 -10.90 1.13
N MET A 78 -6.93 -10.07 0.11
CA MET A 78 -8.00 -9.36 -0.57
C MET A 78 -8.97 -10.31 -1.26
N ALA A 79 -8.51 -11.44 -1.81
CA ALA A 79 -9.38 -12.44 -2.41
C ALA A 79 -10.32 -13.09 -1.38
N HIS A 80 -9.84 -13.39 -0.19
CA HIS A 80 -10.70 -13.85 0.90
C HIS A 80 -11.73 -12.81 1.33
N VAL A 81 -11.40 -11.53 1.28
CA VAL A 81 -12.33 -10.43 1.61
C VAL A 81 -13.40 -10.28 0.55
N VAL A 82 -13.01 -10.20 -0.74
CA VAL A 82 -13.97 -9.95 -1.82
C VAL A 82 -14.85 -11.16 -2.10
N GLY A 83 -14.37 -12.36 -1.77
CA GLY A 83 -15.10 -13.61 -1.89
C GLY A 83 -15.49 -14.00 -3.33
N PRO A 84 -16.37 -14.99 -3.50
CA PRO A 84 -16.64 -15.60 -4.81
C PRO A 84 -17.39 -14.70 -5.81
N LYS A 85 -17.94 -13.57 -5.36
CA LYS A 85 -18.60 -12.57 -6.22
C LYS A 85 -17.66 -11.43 -6.60
N GLY A 86 -16.48 -11.36 -6.01
CA GLY A 86 -15.44 -10.40 -6.32
C GLY A 86 -14.28 -11.03 -7.10
N SER A 87 -13.25 -10.25 -7.36
CA SER A 87 -12.02 -10.72 -7.99
C SER A 87 -10.83 -9.87 -7.57
N VAL A 88 -9.65 -10.47 -7.52
CA VAL A 88 -8.38 -9.76 -7.33
C VAL A 88 -7.51 -9.99 -8.56
N ILE A 89 -7.01 -8.90 -9.13
CA ILE A 89 -6.06 -8.93 -10.23
C ILE A 89 -4.72 -8.45 -9.70
N ALA A 90 -3.77 -9.37 -9.60
CA ALA A 90 -2.40 -9.09 -9.20
C ALA A 90 -1.61 -8.66 -10.43
N TYR A 91 -1.08 -7.45 -10.41
CA TYR A 91 -0.19 -6.92 -11.45
C TYR A 91 1.26 -7.04 -10.98
N GLU A 92 2.04 -7.84 -11.69
CA GLU A 92 3.44 -8.05 -11.36
C GLU A 92 4.33 -7.74 -12.55
N PRO A 93 5.29 -6.80 -12.42
CA PRO A 93 6.22 -6.50 -13.48
C PRO A 93 7.03 -7.72 -13.93
N ASN A 94 7.31 -7.81 -15.24
CA ASN A 94 8.12 -8.90 -15.79
C ASN A 94 9.54 -8.96 -15.21
N GLN A 95 10.04 -7.85 -14.72
CA GLN A 95 11.38 -7.70 -14.14
C GLN A 95 11.49 -8.29 -12.74
N PHE A 96 10.35 -8.42 -12.01
CA PHE A 96 10.32 -8.94 -10.65
C PHE A 96 9.78 -10.37 -10.61
N TYR A 97 10.25 -11.18 -9.68
CA TYR A 97 9.77 -12.56 -9.46
C TYR A 97 9.63 -13.37 -10.76
N ASN A 98 10.63 -13.25 -11.66
CA ASN A 98 10.62 -13.85 -12.99
C ASN A 98 11.44 -15.15 -13.11
N ASP A 99 11.88 -15.68 -11.98
CA ASP A 99 12.59 -16.94 -11.86
C ASP A 99 11.63 -18.12 -11.60
N GLU A 100 12.18 -19.33 -11.52
CA GLU A 100 11.42 -20.55 -11.23
C GLU A 100 10.71 -20.49 -9.88
N LYS A 101 11.31 -19.82 -8.87
CA LYS A 101 10.70 -19.65 -7.55
C LYS A 101 9.47 -18.76 -7.62
N GLY A 102 9.56 -17.66 -8.36
CA GLY A 102 8.42 -16.78 -8.63
C GLY A 102 7.30 -17.50 -9.38
N ALA A 103 7.64 -18.31 -10.40
CA ALA A 103 6.66 -19.10 -11.12
C ALA A 103 5.97 -20.14 -10.21
N ALA A 104 6.72 -20.87 -9.39
CA ALA A 104 6.18 -21.84 -8.44
C ALA A 104 5.29 -21.18 -7.36
N LEU A 105 5.70 -20.01 -6.86
CA LEU A 105 4.92 -19.21 -5.92
C LEU A 105 3.53 -18.87 -6.49
N TRP A 106 3.49 -18.29 -7.69
CA TRP A 106 2.24 -17.89 -8.32
C TRP A 106 1.37 -19.08 -8.75
N ALA A 107 1.97 -20.20 -9.16
CA ALA A 107 1.23 -21.45 -9.38
C ALA A 107 0.59 -21.96 -8.09
N GLY A 108 1.28 -21.82 -6.96
CA GLY A 108 0.74 -22.15 -5.64
C GLY A 108 -0.44 -21.27 -5.26
N ILE A 109 -0.35 -19.95 -5.48
CA ILE A 109 -1.46 -19.00 -5.24
C ILE A 109 -2.68 -19.35 -6.10
N ALA A 110 -2.48 -19.56 -7.41
CA ALA A 110 -3.57 -19.91 -8.32
C ALA A 110 -4.33 -21.17 -7.89
N LYS A 111 -3.62 -22.13 -7.28
CA LYS A 111 -4.21 -23.39 -6.79
C LYS A 111 -5.03 -23.21 -5.51
N ARG A 112 -4.51 -22.45 -4.51
CA ARG A 112 -5.15 -22.32 -3.19
C ARG A 112 -6.13 -21.16 -3.10
N THR A 113 -5.96 -20.12 -3.95
CA THR A 113 -6.78 -18.91 -3.93
C THR A 113 -7.29 -18.57 -5.33
N PRO A 114 -8.27 -19.32 -5.87
CA PRO A 114 -8.72 -19.20 -7.27
C PRO A 114 -9.36 -17.86 -7.62
N GLY A 115 -9.66 -17.00 -6.62
CA GLY A 115 -10.13 -15.62 -6.83
C GLY A 115 -9.04 -14.62 -7.24
N VAL A 116 -7.77 -15.05 -7.31
CA VAL A 116 -6.61 -14.24 -7.73
C VAL A 116 -6.23 -14.58 -9.16
N SER A 117 -6.10 -13.55 -10.00
CA SER A 117 -5.54 -13.64 -11.35
C SER A 117 -4.24 -12.86 -11.43
N LEU A 118 -3.20 -13.45 -12.01
CA LEU A 118 -1.91 -12.78 -12.25
C LEU A 118 -1.87 -12.18 -13.65
N VAL A 119 -1.48 -10.91 -13.73
CA VAL A 119 -1.17 -10.22 -14.98
C VAL A 119 0.30 -9.78 -14.93
N ARG A 120 1.10 -10.33 -15.85
CA ARG A 120 2.50 -9.91 -16.04
C ARG A 120 2.54 -8.79 -17.08
N TYR A 121 3.38 -7.77 -16.83
CA TYR A 121 3.51 -6.63 -17.74
C TYR A 121 4.95 -6.08 -17.71
N PRO A 122 5.42 -5.44 -18.80
CA PRO A 122 6.67 -4.67 -18.75
C PRO A 122 6.51 -3.49 -17.79
N PHE A 123 7.45 -3.28 -16.87
CA PHE A 123 7.30 -2.30 -15.79
C PHE A 123 6.98 -0.89 -16.30
N GLU A 124 7.55 -0.52 -17.44
CA GLU A 124 7.34 0.76 -18.13
C GLU A 124 6.01 0.86 -18.93
N ALA A 125 5.29 -0.27 -19.06
CA ALA A 125 4.10 -0.37 -19.92
C ALA A 125 2.86 -0.83 -19.16
N PHE A 126 2.60 -0.26 -17.98
CA PHE A 126 1.40 -0.53 -17.21
C PHE A 126 0.14 0.01 -17.91
N ALA A 127 -0.72 -0.88 -18.41
CA ALA A 127 -1.91 -0.54 -19.18
C ALA A 127 -3.13 -1.40 -18.81
N PRO A 128 -3.69 -1.23 -17.62
CA PRO A 128 -4.87 -1.97 -17.17
C PRO A 128 -6.13 -1.50 -17.90
N PRO A 129 -7.17 -2.36 -17.99
CA PRO A 129 -8.46 -1.97 -18.58
C PRO A 129 -9.11 -0.81 -17.85
N ALA A 130 -9.69 0.14 -18.60
CA ALA A 130 -10.37 1.30 -18.05
C ALA A 130 -11.61 0.92 -17.22
N ASN A 131 -11.92 1.71 -16.18
CA ASN A 131 -13.09 1.57 -15.31
C ASN A 131 -13.30 0.15 -14.76
N LYS A 132 -12.21 -0.54 -14.43
CA LYS A 132 -12.23 -1.94 -14.00
C LYS A 132 -12.34 -2.09 -12.49
N PHE A 133 -11.61 -1.27 -11.71
CA PHE A 133 -11.37 -1.51 -10.30
C PHE A 133 -12.22 -0.65 -9.37
N ASP A 134 -12.78 -1.29 -8.35
CA ASP A 134 -13.42 -0.62 -7.21
C ASP A 134 -12.38 -0.15 -6.18
N ALA A 135 -11.30 -0.92 -6.02
CA ALA A 135 -10.16 -0.56 -5.18
C ALA A 135 -8.84 -1.02 -5.80
N ALA A 136 -7.74 -0.38 -5.41
CA ALA A 136 -6.38 -0.81 -5.72
C ALA A 136 -5.47 -0.59 -4.50
N LEU A 137 -4.44 -1.41 -4.39
CA LEU A 137 -3.38 -1.25 -3.38
C LEU A 137 -2.02 -1.32 -4.07
N ILE A 138 -1.14 -0.37 -3.75
CA ILE A 138 0.29 -0.47 -3.99
C ILE A 138 0.99 -0.38 -2.64
N ASN A 139 1.77 -1.40 -2.30
CA ASN A 139 2.36 -1.53 -0.98
C ASN A 139 3.87 -1.71 -1.05
N MET A 140 4.61 -0.73 -0.53
CA MET A 140 6.08 -0.70 -0.47
C MET A 140 6.75 -0.92 -1.83
N SER A 141 6.15 -0.37 -2.90
CA SER A 141 6.62 -0.51 -4.27
C SER A 141 6.32 0.70 -5.15
N TYR A 142 5.66 1.75 -4.60
CA TYR A 142 5.44 2.97 -5.39
C TYR A 142 6.77 3.68 -5.68
N HIS A 143 7.70 3.65 -4.74
CA HIS A 143 9.04 4.22 -4.93
C HIS A 143 9.77 3.59 -6.12
N ASP A 144 9.49 2.34 -6.49
CA ASP A 144 10.12 1.66 -7.64
C ASP A 144 9.82 2.36 -8.98
N LEU A 145 8.75 3.15 -9.08
CA LEU A 145 8.49 4.00 -10.26
C LEU A 145 9.55 5.10 -10.45
N TYR A 146 10.32 5.40 -9.43
CA TYR A 146 11.44 6.33 -9.46
C TYR A 146 12.79 5.63 -9.53
N TRP A 147 12.82 4.29 -9.48
CA TRP A 147 14.03 3.49 -9.55
C TRP A 147 14.35 3.11 -11.00
N GLU A 148 15.64 3.05 -11.32
CA GLU A 148 16.18 2.51 -12.57
C GLU A 148 17.40 1.68 -12.24
N SER A 149 17.58 0.53 -12.93
CA SER A 149 18.70 -0.36 -12.67
C SER A 149 19.04 -1.20 -13.90
N GLU A 150 20.22 -0.99 -14.45
CA GLU A 150 20.76 -1.84 -15.52
C GLU A 150 20.93 -3.30 -15.06
N LYS A 151 21.43 -3.48 -13.83
CA LYS A 151 21.66 -4.80 -13.23
C LYS A 151 20.36 -5.64 -13.18
N TYR A 152 19.25 -5.02 -12.83
CA TYR A 152 17.96 -5.71 -12.71
C TYR A 152 17.06 -5.48 -13.92
N LYS A 153 17.58 -4.86 -14.97
CA LYS A 153 16.85 -4.54 -16.22
C LYS A 153 15.56 -3.75 -15.96
N ILE A 154 15.63 -2.83 -15.01
CA ILE A 154 14.53 -1.93 -14.68
C ILE A 154 14.77 -0.62 -15.42
N PRO A 155 13.95 -0.31 -16.44
CA PRO A 155 14.08 0.91 -17.21
C PRO A 155 13.61 2.11 -16.40
N ARG A 156 14.07 3.30 -16.78
CA ARG A 156 13.51 4.53 -16.27
C ARG A 156 12.05 4.65 -16.64
N THR A 157 11.18 4.76 -15.64
CA THR A 157 9.73 4.94 -15.85
C THR A 157 9.32 6.40 -15.65
N ASP A 158 8.15 6.74 -16.18
CA ASP A 158 7.45 8.00 -15.92
C ASP A 158 6.30 7.72 -14.94
N PRO A 159 6.43 8.13 -13.65
CA PRO A 159 5.37 7.93 -12.67
C PRO A 159 4.03 8.55 -13.06
N ASP A 160 4.05 9.70 -13.76
CA ASP A 160 2.82 10.34 -14.22
C ASP A 160 2.06 9.48 -15.22
N THR A 161 2.74 8.81 -16.14
CA THR A 161 2.11 7.86 -17.06
C THR A 161 1.50 6.68 -16.34
N TYR A 162 2.21 6.11 -15.36
CA TYR A 162 1.70 5.01 -14.54
C TYR A 162 0.44 5.42 -13.76
N VAL A 163 0.48 6.56 -13.06
CA VAL A 163 -0.65 7.01 -12.22
C VAL A 163 -1.85 7.43 -13.07
N ARG A 164 -1.65 8.02 -14.28
CA ARG A 164 -2.74 8.28 -15.22
C ARG A 164 -3.39 6.99 -15.74
N ALA A 165 -2.60 5.96 -16.04
CA ALA A 165 -3.15 4.66 -16.43
C ALA A 165 -3.95 4.03 -15.29
N LEU A 166 -3.47 4.13 -14.04
CA LEU A 166 -4.21 3.69 -12.86
C LEU A 166 -5.50 4.51 -12.69
N TYR A 167 -5.45 5.82 -12.87
CA TYR A 167 -6.65 6.66 -12.81
C TYR A 167 -7.71 6.23 -13.83
N ALA A 168 -7.30 5.96 -15.07
CA ALA A 168 -8.22 5.47 -16.09
C ALA A 168 -8.82 4.10 -15.72
N ALA A 169 -8.06 3.23 -15.07
CA ALA A 169 -8.48 1.90 -14.66
C ALA A 169 -9.46 1.89 -13.46
N MET A 170 -9.42 2.92 -12.62
CA MET A 170 -10.36 3.02 -11.49
C MET A 170 -11.75 3.41 -11.95
N LYS A 171 -12.78 2.81 -11.33
CA LYS A 171 -14.17 3.26 -11.47
C LYS A 171 -14.35 4.64 -10.80
N PRO A 172 -15.32 5.47 -11.25
CA PRO A 172 -15.72 6.67 -10.49
C PRO A 172 -16.09 6.30 -9.04
N GLY A 173 -15.50 6.97 -8.06
CA GLY A 173 -15.62 6.65 -6.63
C GLY A 173 -14.69 5.52 -6.16
N GLY A 174 -13.93 4.89 -7.05
CA GLY A 174 -12.94 3.87 -6.70
C GLY A 174 -11.78 4.45 -5.88
N VAL A 175 -11.20 3.63 -5.01
CA VAL A 175 -10.16 4.04 -4.06
C VAL A 175 -8.81 3.38 -4.37
N VAL A 176 -7.72 4.11 -4.14
CA VAL A 176 -6.36 3.59 -4.21
C VAL A 176 -5.67 3.80 -2.88
N GLY A 177 -5.15 2.73 -2.30
CA GLY A 177 -4.24 2.77 -1.16
C GLY A 177 -2.79 2.80 -1.62
N VAL A 178 -2.02 3.72 -1.06
CA VAL A 178 -0.56 3.74 -1.20
C VAL A 178 0.05 3.65 0.18
N ILE A 179 0.87 2.63 0.37
CA ILE A 179 1.67 2.41 1.59
C ILE A 179 3.11 2.35 1.14
N ASP A 180 3.98 3.23 1.68
CA ASP A 180 5.38 3.15 1.32
C ASP A 180 6.29 3.68 2.43
N HIS A 181 7.59 3.46 2.27
CA HIS A 181 8.64 3.85 3.21
C HIS A 181 8.87 5.36 3.16
N VAL A 182 8.81 6.01 4.32
CA VAL A 182 9.00 7.46 4.43
C VAL A 182 10.44 7.85 4.11
N ALA A 183 10.59 8.88 3.28
CA ALA A 183 11.83 9.61 3.09
C ALA A 183 11.69 11.09 3.47
N ALA A 184 12.78 11.70 3.88
CA ALA A 184 12.90 13.16 3.99
C ALA A 184 12.78 13.84 2.62
N PRO A 185 12.42 15.14 2.56
CA PRO A 185 12.47 15.91 1.32
C PRO A 185 13.87 15.92 0.70
N GLY A 186 13.94 15.85 -0.64
CA GLY A 186 15.20 15.83 -1.38
C GLY A 186 15.01 15.40 -2.83
N ASP A 187 16.11 15.07 -3.51
CA ASP A 187 16.06 14.46 -4.84
C ASP A 187 15.45 13.06 -4.72
N THR A 188 14.29 12.88 -5.34
CA THR A 188 13.50 11.66 -5.19
C THR A 188 14.22 10.45 -5.79
N ARG A 189 14.80 10.57 -7.00
CA ARG A 189 15.46 9.43 -7.66
C ARG A 189 16.74 9.03 -6.93
N ALA A 190 17.55 10.00 -6.52
CA ALA A 190 18.75 9.71 -5.73
C ALA A 190 18.41 9.08 -4.36
N THR A 191 17.32 9.51 -3.74
CA THR A 191 16.85 8.93 -2.48
C THR A 191 16.35 7.50 -2.67
N VAL A 192 15.57 7.24 -3.70
CA VAL A 192 15.08 5.90 -4.02
C VAL A 192 16.24 4.96 -4.36
N GLU A 193 17.17 5.38 -5.20
CA GLU A 193 18.36 4.58 -5.55
C GLU A 193 19.15 4.16 -4.31
N LYS A 194 19.34 5.09 -3.38
CA LYS A 194 20.15 4.84 -2.18
C LYS A 194 19.41 4.11 -1.07
N LEU A 195 18.14 4.40 -0.84
CA LEU A 195 17.42 4.03 0.38
C LEU A 195 16.13 3.23 0.14
N HIS A 196 15.64 3.12 -1.10
CA HIS A 196 14.31 2.58 -1.44
C HIS A 196 13.21 3.20 -0.57
N ARG A 197 13.21 4.52 -0.49
CA ARG A 197 12.24 5.33 0.26
C ARG A 197 11.74 6.48 -0.61
N ILE A 198 10.54 6.94 -0.35
CA ILE A 198 9.95 8.08 -1.08
C ILE A 198 9.32 9.10 -0.13
N ASN A 199 9.44 10.38 -0.49
CA ASN A 199 8.76 11.45 0.26
C ASN A 199 7.25 11.38 0.00
N PRO A 200 6.41 11.31 1.05
CA PRO A 200 4.96 11.27 0.91
C PRO A 200 4.37 12.42 0.09
N ALA A 201 5.00 13.62 0.13
CA ALA A 201 4.55 14.77 -0.65
C ALA A 201 4.67 14.56 -2.17
N VAL A 202 5.68 13.80 -2.61
CA VAL A 202 5.84 13.42 -4.03
C VAL A 202 4.69 12.53 -4.47
N VAL A 203 4.41 11.48 -3.71
CA VAL A 203 3.30 10.55 -3.99
C VAL A 203 1.97 11.29 -4.07
N ARG A 204 1.71 12.17 -3.11
CA ARG A 204 0.50 13.00 -3.11
C ARG A 204 0.39 13.85 -4.38
N ALA A 205 1.46 14.54 -4.76
CA ALA A 205 1.49 15.39 -5.94
C ALA A 205 1.25 14.60 -7.23
N ASP A 206 1.83 13.39 -7.36
CA ASP A 206 1.66 12.52 -8.53
C ASP A 206 0.19 12.11 -8.70
N PHE A 207 -0.45 11.67 -7.62
CA PHE A 207 -1.86 11.27 -7.66
C PHE A 207 -2.80 12.45 -7.93
N GLU A 208 -2.56 13.61 -7.30
CA GLU A 208 -3.35 14.82 -7.52
C GLU A 208 -3.23 15.32 -8.97
N ARG A 209 -2.02 15.27 -9.58
CA ARG A 209 -1.82 15.60 -11.01
C ARG A 209 -2.57 14.68 -11.95
N ALA A 210 -2.72 13.41 -11.60
CA ALA A 210 -3.51 12.46 -12.39
C ALA A 210 -5.03 12.63 -12.24
N GLY A 211 -5.49 13.46 -11.30
CA GLY A 211 -6.91 13.74 -11.06
C GLY A 211 -7.52 13.05 -9.84
N PHE A 212 -6.77 12.27 -9.10
CA PHE A 212 -7.22 11.74 -7.82
C PHE A 212 -7.34 12.83 -6.76
N ARG A 213 -8.18 12.57 -5.74
CA ARG A 213 -8.24 13.39 -4.53
C ARG A 213 -7.78 12.58 -3.33
N LEU A 214 -6.97 13.19 -2.46
CA LEU A 214 -6.61 12.58 -1.19
C LEU A 214 -7.86 12.47 -0.31
N ALA A 215 -8.24 11.25 0.04
CA ALA A 215 -9.41 10.94 0.86
C ALA A 215 -9.05 10.71 2.34
N GLY A 216 -7.79 10.46 2.65
CA GLY A 216 -7.32 10.31 4.03
C GLY A 216 -5.89 9.77 4.12
N THR A 217 -5.32 9.92 5.30
CA THR A 217 -4.04 9.35 5.70
C THR A 217 -4.20 8.53 6.97
N SER A 218 -3.23 7.67 7.28
CA SER A 218 -3.22 6.91 8.53
C SER A 218 -1.80 6.73 9.05
N ASN A 219 -1.65 6.82 10.36
CA ASN A 219 -0.40 6.56 11.08
C ASN A 219 -0.32 5.10 11.58
N LEU A 220 -1.20 4.21 11.11
CA LEU A 220 -1.27 2.82 11.55
C LEU A 220 0.07 2.08 11.46
N LEU A 221 0.86 2.39 10.42
CA LEU A 221 2.16 1.78 10.13
C LEU A 221 3.34 2.73 10.37
N ALA A 222 3.11 3.86 11.03
CA ALA A 222 4.18 4.79 11.38
C ALA A 222 5.12 4.20 12.44
N ASN A 223 6.41 4.46 12.29
CA ASN A 223 7.43 4.11 13.26
C ASN A 223 8.40 5.27 13.48
N PRO A 224 8.16 6.14 14.47
CA PRO A 224 8.99 7.32 14.72
C PRO A 224 10.43 6.99 15.20
N ALA A 225 10.73 5.73 15.48
CA ALA A 225 12.09 5.29 15.81
C ALA A 225 12.97 5.07 14.56
N ASP A 226 12.40 5.04 13.36
CA ASP A 226 13.14 5.01 12.10
C ASP A 226 13.47 6.45 11.66
N ASP A 227 14.75 6.78 11.65
CA ASP A 227 15.26 8.10 11.30
C ASP A 227 15.36 8.36 9.79
N HIS A 228 14.89 7.42 8.97
CA HIS A 228 14.87 7.44 7.50
C HIS A 228 16.26 7.47 6.83
N SER A 229 17.34 7.28 7.59
CA SER A 229 18.72 7.37 7.06
C SER A 229 19.23 6.08 6.42
N LYS A 230 18.58 4.94 6.72
CA LYS A 230 19.02 3.60 6.30
C LYS A 230 18.24 3.08 5.11
N LEU A 231 18.93 2.30 4.28
CA LEU A 231 18.32 1.45 3.26
C LEU A 231 17.26 0.54 3.90
N VAL A 232 16.07 0.43 3.32
CA VAL A 232 14.95 -0.35 3.88
C VAL A 232 15.25 -1.84 4.08
N PHE A 233 16.27 -2.36 3.39
CA PHE A 233 16.74 -3.74 3.51
C PHE A 233 17.81 -3.95 4.60
N ASP A 234 18.27 -2.88 5.26
CA ASP A 234 19.20 -2.99 6.39
C ASP A 234 18.61 -3.90 7.48
N PRO A 235 19.32 -4.96 7.93
CA PRO A 235 18.77 -5.91 8.88
C PRO A 235 18.27 -5.30 10.18
N SER A 236 18.80 -4.15 10.60
CA SER A 236 18.41 -3.48 11.86
C SER A 236 17.01 -2.85 11.80
N ILE A 237 16.49 -2.53 10.58
CA ILE A 237 15.21 -1.86 10.38
C ILE A 237 14.26 -2.60 9.42
N ARG A 238 14.72 -3.66 8.76
CA ARG A 238 13.90 -4.42 7.81
C ARG A 238 12.62 -4.90 8.48
N GLY A 239 11.47 -4.60 7.85
CA GLY A 239 10.14 -4.86 8.41
C GLY A 239 9.68 -3.89 9.51
N LYS A 240 10.55 -2.96 9.94
CA LYS A 240 10.28 -1.98 11.01
C LYS A 240 10.45 -0.52 10.55
N THR A 241 10.55 -0.28 9.25
CA THR A 241 10.64 1.06 8.68
C THR A 241 9.41 1.90 9.01
N ASP A 242 9.59 3.21 9.10
CA ASP A 242 8.47 4.16 9.10
C ASP A 242 7.75 4.14 7.76
N ARG A 243 6.42 4.01 7.78
CA ARG A 243 5.60 3.91 6.58
C ARG A 243 4.41 4.84 6.66
N PHE A 244 4.24 5.61 5.61
CA PHE A 244 3.01 6.38 5.43
C PHE A 244 1.92 5.52 4.78
N MET A 245 0.68 5.93 5.00
CA MET A 245 -0.50 5.39 4.34
C MET A 245 -1.32 6.53 3.78
N MET A 246 -1.60 6.50 2.48
CA MET A 246 -2.47 7.46 1.78
C MET A 246 -3.59 6.74 1.05
N LYS A 247 -4.81 7.24 1.19
CA LYS A 247 -5.97 6.79 0.43
C LYS A 247 -6.42 7.89 -0.52
N PHE A 248 -6.43 7.56 -1.79
CA PHE A 248 -6.90 8.43 -2.86
C PHE A 248 -8.24 7.94 -3.39
N VAL A 249 -9.05 8.83 -3.93
CA VAL A 249 -10.31 8.51 -4.57
C VAL A 249 -10.37 9.13 -5.97
N LYS A 250 -10.85 8.36 -6.95
CA LYS A 250 -11.26 8.92 -8.24
C LYS A 250 -12.60 9.62 -8.05
N PRO A 251 -12.72 10.93 -8.32
CA PRO A 251 -14.01 11.64 -8.23
C PRO A 251 -15.11 10.96 -9.08
N ARG A 252 -16.36 11.14 -8.64
CA ARG A 252 -17.55 10.68 -9.39
C ARG A 252 -17.90 11.63 -10.51
#